data_3654fc902916cb1234bcde4c97aba7e0
#
_entry.id   3654fc902916cb1234bcde4c97aba7e0
#
_cell.length_a   1.000
_cell.length_b   1.000
_cell.length_c   1.000
_cell.angle_alpha   90.00
_cell.angle_beta   90.00
_cell.angle_gamma   90.00
#
_symmetry.space_group_name_H-M   'P 1'
#
loop_
_entity.id
_entity.type
_entity.pdbx_description
1 polymer ?
#
loop_
_entity_poly.entity_id
_entity_poly.type
_entity_poly.pdbx_seq_one_letter_code
_entity_poly.pdbx_strand_id
1 'polypeptide(L)'
;MYQQFQNYANWFGPIRQGAIQTREWLEGLLQFGEREDLRHWIGFYEQVELMGFTHERPDFEISEVTDSRGVPCEVSEEVVFKTGFCHLLRFKKKMSKNEPKVLLVAPMSGHFATLLRHTLLTLLQDHEVYITDWLNIRDIPLSAGEFDLDAYTAQIISFLQFMGPSSHIVGVCQPTVSCLAAVSVMSAQKDPCTPRSMTLMAGPIDTRINPTKVNELATSKPIEWFEQNLVSPVPLQFKGAGRTVYPGFVQLSAFLSMNIERHKESFKKLYDFRKSAKDHEADQIATFYKEYFAVMDLPGKFYIETVKNVFQEHLLPKGLMTFKNTPVNPQAIKSTYLLTVEGERDDICGIGQTLAAQDLCSSLPAYMKTHHLQAGVGHYGVFSGKKWASQIYPVVHQHIQSSHLSAKPALN
;
A
#
# COMPACT_ATOMS: atom_id res chain seq x y z
N MET A 1 8.33 2.90 -25.30
CA MET A 1 7.25 3.31 -24.37
C MET A 1 7.79 4.19 -23.24
N TYR A 2 8.71 3.74 -22.38
CA TYR A 2 9.22 4.51 -21.23
C TYR A 2 9.84 5.86 -21.63
N GLN A 3 10.72 5.88 -22.62
CA GLN A 3 11.36 7.11 -23.11
C GLN A 3 10.35 8.12 -23.69
N GLN A 4 9.31 7.65 -24.35
CA GLN A 4 8.24 8.51 -24.87
C GLN A 4 7.44 9.17 -23.74
N PHE A 5 7.12 8.39 -22.71
CA PHE A 5 6.47 8.92 -21.50
C PHE A 5 7.37 9.97 -20.81
N GLN A 6 8.68 9.68 -20.66
CA GLN A 6 9.61 10.62 -20.05
C GLN A 6 9.73 11.93 -20.85
N ASN A 7 9.74 11.84 -22.17
CA ASN A 7 9.74 13.04 -23.02
C ASN A 7 8.47 13.88 -22.83
N TYR A 8 7.30 13.22 -22.71
CA TYR A 8 6.04 13.90 -22.38
C TYR A 8 6.11 14.54 -20.98
N ALA A 9 6.57 13.83 -19.97
CA ALA A 9 6.70 14.34 -18.61
C ALA A 9 7.66 15.56 -18.55
N ASN A 10 8.76 15.52 -19.27
CA ASN A 10 9.71 16.63 -19.39
C ASN A 10 9.08 17.87 -20.05
N TRP A 11 8.22 17.67 -21.07
CA TRP A 11 7.51 18.75 -21.74
C TRP A 11 6.40 19.35 -20.86
N PHE A 12 5.67 18.50 -20.13
CA PHE A 12 4.55 18.94 -19.28
C PHE A 12 5.01 19.53 -17.94
N GLY A 13 6.19 19.14 -17.44
CA GLY A 13 6.74 19.59 -16.16
C GLY A 13 6.74 21.11 -15.97
N PRO A 14 7.28 21.91 -16.92
CA PRO A 14 7.25 23.39 -16.83
C PRO A 14 5.83 23.97 -16.77
N ILE A 15 4.87 23.38 -17.49
CA ILE A 15 3.45 23.81 -17.47
C ILE A 15 2.87 23.58 -16.08
N ARG A 16 3.12 22.41 -15.49
CA ARG A 16 2.69 22.07 -14.14
C ARG A 16 3.30 23.01 -13.09
N GLN A 17 4.60 23.28 -13.17
CA GLN A 17 5.27 24.24 -12.27
C GLN A 17 4.70 25.65 -12.39
N GLY A 18 4.41 26.10 -13.60
CA GLY A 18 3.72 27.37 -13.82
C GLY A 18 2.31 27.41 -13.21
N ALA A 19 1.58 26.29 -13.29
CA ALA A 19 0.25 26.19 -12.67
C ALA A 19 0.34 26.26 -11.13
N ILE A 20 1.30 25.57 -10.51
CA ILE A 20 1.54 25.62 -9.05
C ILE A 20 1.82 27.09 -8.62
N GLN A 21 2.80 27.74 -9.24
CA GLN A 21 3.16 29.11 -8.89
C GLN A 21 2.00 30.10 -9.07
N THR A 22 1.22 29.93 -10.15
CA THR A 22 0.06 30.79 -10.41
C THR A 22 -1.03 30.56 -9.38
N ARG A 23 -1.30 29.29 -9.00
CA ARG A 23 -2.27 28.95 -7.96
C ARG A 23 -1.87 29.57 -6.62
N GLU A 24 -0.63 29.39 -6.18
CA GLU A 24 -0.10 29.95 -4.92
C GLU A 24 -0.19 31.48 -4.89
N TRP A 25 0.10 32.15 -6.01
CA TRP A 25 -0.06 33.58 -6.13
C TRP A 25 -1.53 34.01 -6.01
N LEU A 26 -2.46 33.33 -6.69
CA LEU A 26 -3.90 33.60 -6.59
C LEU A 26 -4.44 33.35 -5.18
N GLU A 27 -4.00 32.30 -4.50
CA GLU A 27 -4.35 32.02 -3.08
C GLU A 27 -3.86 33.16 -2.17
N GLY A 28 -2.65 33.67 -2.42
CA GLY A 28 -2.13 34.86 -1.73
C GLY A 28 -3.02 36.11 -1.90
N LEU A 29 -3.68 36.27 -3.04
CA LEU A 29 -4.62 37.39 -3.27
C LEU A 29 -5.93 37.25 -2.48
N LEU A 30 -6.38 36.03 -2.15
CA LEU A 30 -7.58 35.84 -1.31
C LEU A 30 -7.42 36.40 0.11
N GLN A 31 -6.19 36.61 0.58
CA GLN A 31 -5.93 37.25 1.87
C GLN A 31 -6.43 38.71 1.91
N PHE A 32 -6.62 39.34 0.75
CA PHE A 32 -7.13 40.72 0.63
C PHE A 32 -8.64 40.79 0.40
N GLY A 33 -9.34 39.65 0.35
CA GLY A 33 -10.79 39.53 0.22
C GLY A 33 -11.23 38.36 -0.63
N GLU A 34 -12.38 37.80 -0.26
CA GLU A 34 -12.98 36.67 -0.99
C GLU A 34 -13.48 37.15 -2.36
N ARG A 35 -13.06 36.43 -3.42
CA ARG A 35 -13.42 36.74 -4.81
C ARG A 35 -13.70 35.41 -5.56
N GLU A 36 -14.93 35.30 -6.06
CA GLU A 36 -15.37 34.08 -6.78
C GLU A 36 -14.55 33.85 -8.07
N ASP A 37 -14.15 34.91 -8.76
CA ASP A 37 -13.31 34.82 -9.95
C ASP A 37 -11.91 34.23 -9.64
N LEU A 38 -11.29 34.61 -8.52
CA LEU A 38 -10.01 34.03 -8.09
C LEU A 38 -10.17 32.55 -7.77
N ARG A 39 -11.23 32.15 -7.06
CA ARG A 39 -11.49 30.76 -6.72
C ARG A 39 -11.73 29.88 -7.94
N HIS A 40 -12.36 30.38 -8.98
CA HIS A 40 -12.48 29.71 -10.26
C HIS A 40 -11.11 29.37 -10.85
N TRP A 41 -10.19 30.33 -10.89
CA TRP A 41 -8.84 30.13 -11.43
C TRP A 41 -7.98 29.24 -10.52
N ILE A 42 -8.08 29.37 -9.19
CA ILE A 42 -7.42 28.47 -8.24
C ILE A 42 -7.81 27.02 -8.52
N GLY A 43 -9.11 26.73 -8.62
CA GLY A 43 -9.60 25.39 -8.93
C GLY A 43 -9.14 24.87 -10.29
N PHE A 44 -9.05 25.74 -11.30
CA PHE A 44 -8.51 25.38 -12.62
C PHE A 44 -7.01 25.03 -12.56
N TYR A 45 -6.19 25.89 -11.95
CA TYR A 45 -4.74 25.64 -11.86
C TYR A 45 -4.42 24.44 -10.97
N GLU A 46 -5.20 24.19 -9.92
CA GLU A 46 -5.06 22.99 -9.10
C GLU A 46 -5.33 21.71 -9.92
N GLN A 47 -6.33 21.73 -10.82
CA GLN A 47 -6.52 20.60 -11.73
C GLN A 47 -5.34 20.41 -12.67
N VAL A 48 -4.77 21.49 -13.21
CA VAL A 48 -3.57 21.40 -14.07
C VAL A 48 -2.35 20.88 -13.27
N GLU A 49 -2.18 21.32 -12.03
CA GLU A 49 -1.14 20.81 -11.11
C GLU A 49 -1.26 19.30 -10.89
N LEU A 50 -2.49 18.83 -10.70
CA LEU A 50 -2.77 17.40 -10.47
C LEU A 50 -2.75 16.57 -11.75
N MET A 51 -2.78 17.19 -12.93
CA MET A 51 -2.66 16.46 -14.19
C MET A 51 -1.26 15.90 -14.37
N GLY A 52 -1.19 14.60 -14.66
CA GLY A 52 0.05 13.92 -14.97
C GLY A 52 0.67 13.20 -13.77
N PHE A 53 1.43 12.16 -14.10
CA PHE A 53 2.08 11.32 -13.12
C PHE A 53 3.39 11.94 -12.67
N THR A 54 3.64 11.91 -11.37
CA THR A 54 4.92 12.30 -10.80
C THR A 54 5.65 11.05 -10.30
N HIS A 55 6.98 11.06 -10.36
CA HIS A 55 7.79 10.01 -9.75
C HIS A 55 8.44 10.52 -8.44
N GLU A 56 7.86 11.55 -7.88
CA GLU A 56 8.30 12.14 -6.63
C GLU A 56 7.50 11.50 -5.48
N ARG A 57 8.22 10.92 -4.53
CA ARG A 57 7.61 10.35 -3.32
C ARG A 57 7.06 11.49 -2.46
N PRO A 58 5.76 11.51 -2.13
CA PRO A 58 5.23 12.45 -1.15
C PRO A 58 5.78 12.17 0.25
N ASP A 59 5.81 13.18 1.11
CA ASP A 59 6.11 13.01 2.52
C ASP A 59 4.85 12.55 3.28
N PHE A 60 5.05 11.82 4.39
CA PHE A 60 3.92 11.43 5.23
C PHE A 60 3.29 12.61 5.98
N GLU A 61 4.06 13.64 6.28
CA GLU A 61 3.59 14.85 6.99
C GLU A 61 2.80 14.52 8.27
N ILE A 62 3.31 13.57 9.07
CA ILE A 62 2.68 13.14 10.33
C ILE A 62 3.55 13.61 11.50
N SER A 63 3.23 14.76 12.05
CA SER A 63 3.90 15.34 13.22
C SER A 63 3.12 15.13 14.53
N GLU A 64 1.82 14.87 14.45
CA GLU A 64 0.92 14.70 15.59
C GLU A 64 -0.19 13.69 15.27
N VAL A 65 -0.65 12.98 16.30
CA VAL A 65 -1.84 12.13 16.25
C VAL A 65 -2.62 12.25 17.56
N THR A 66 -3.94 12.25 17.50
CA THR A 66 -4.78 12.10 18.69
C THR A 66 -4.92 10.61 19.00
N ASP A 67 -4.49 10.19 20.21
CA ASP A 67 -4.61 8.80 20.62
C ASP A 67 -6.08 8.40 20.90
N SER A 68 -6.35 7.11 21.13
CA SER A 68 -7.71 6.61 21.39
C SER A 68 -8.35 7.15 22.67
N ARG A 69 -7.57 7.80 23.53
CA ARG A 69 -8.05 8.48 24.76
C ARG A 69 -8.38 9.95 24.51
N GLY A 70 -8.22 10.44 23.28
CA GLY A 70 -8.42 11.84 22.92
C GLY A 70 -7.25 12.77 23.26
N VAL A 71 -6.05 12.22 23.54
CA VAL A 71 -4.86 13.01 23.88
C VAL A 71 -4.04 13.27 22.62
N PRO A 72 -3.72 14.55 22.29
CA PRO A 72 -2.81 14.86 21.19
C PRO A 72 -1.38 14.42 21.57
N CYS A 73 -0.74 13.70 20.68
CA CYS A 73 0.58 13.12 20.87
C CYS A 73 1.48 13.50 19.71
N GLU A 74 2.63 14.07 20.03
CA GLU A 74 3.69 14.34 19.05
C GLU A 74 4.26 13.04 18.52
N VAL A 75 4.44 12.94 17.19
CA VAL A 75 4.95 11.75 16.49
C VAL A 75 6.33 12.03 15.93
N SER A 76 7.25 11.09 16.11
CA SER A 76 8.55 11.06 15.42
C SER A 76 8.51 10.07 14.28
N GLU A 77 9.03 10.48 13.11
CA GLU A 77 9.31 9.61 11.96
C GLU A 77 10.81 9.33 11.91
N GLU A 78 11.20 8.07 11.85
CA GLU A 78 12.59 7.62 11.84
C GLU A 78 12.81 6.52 10.81
N VAL A 79 13.88 6.61 10.03
CA VAL A 79 14.36 5.48 9.21
C VAL A 79 15.19 4.56 10.11
N VAL A 80 14.62 3.42 10.52
CA VAL A 80 15.24 2.50 11.49
C VAL A 80 15.99 1.33 10.84
N PHE A 81 15.68 1.02 9.57
CA PHE A 81 16.38 -0.01 8.80
C PHE A 81 16.42 0.38 7.33
N LYS A 82 17.55 0.12 6.66
CA LYS A 82 17.72 0.43 5.23
C LYS A 82 18.21 -0.80 4.49
N THR A 83 17.56 -1.08 3.36
CA THR A 83 18.04 -2.05 2.37
C THR A 83 18.29 -1.33 1.04
N GLY A 84 18.77 -2.05 0.03
CA GLY A 84 18.94 -1.46 -1.31
C GLY A 84 17.62 -1.11 -1.99
N PHE A 85 16.47 -1.62 -1.51
CA PHE A 85 15.16 -1.51 -2.18
C PHE A 85 14.05 -0.94 -1.29
N CYS A 86 14.26 -0.86 0.02
CA CYS A 86 13.25 -0.44 0.97
C CYS A 86 13.88 0.22 2.19
N HIS A 87 13.23 1.26 2.69
CA HIS A 87 13.46 1.76 4.03
C HIS A 87 12.34 1.24 4.95
N LEU A 88 12.69 0.85 6.17
CA LEU A 88 11.71 0.64 7.22
C LEU A 88 11.58 1.93 8.02
N LEU A 89 10.45 2.58 7.87
CA LEU A 89 10.13 3.78 8.64
C LEU A 89 9.41 3.39 9.93
N ARG A 90 9.77 4.03 11.02
CA ARG A 90 9.12 3.89 12.32
C ARG A 90 8.44 5.18 12.70
N PHE A 91 7.16 5.08 13.02
CA PHE A 91 6.36 6.17 13.57
C PHE A 91 6.03 5.86 15.03
N LYS A 92 6.40 6.77 15.92
CA LYS A 92 6.25 6.58 17.35
C LYS A 92 5.77 7.83 18.04
N LYS A 93 4.79 7.71 18.93
CA LYS A 93 4.37 8.78 19.84
C LYS A 93 5.43 9.00 20.91
N LYS A 94 5.89 10.23 21.10
CA LYS A 94 7.03 10.56 22.02
C LYS A 94 6.77 10.14 23.47
N MET A 95 5.55 10.25 23.94
CA MET A 95 5.16 9.95 25.33
C MET A 95 4.66 8.52 25.53
N SER A 96 4.58 7.73 24.48
CA SER A 96 4.04 6.36 24.54
C SER A 96 5.06 5.37 25.09
N LYS A 97 4.61 4.46 25.96
CA LYS A 97 5.41 3.35 26.47
C LYS A 97 4.70 2.03 26.22
N ASN A 98 5.43 1.05 25.65
CA ASN A 98 5.00 -0.35 25.51
C ASN A 98 3.73 -0.57 24.65
N GLU A 99 3.51 0.23 23.62
CA GLU A 99 2.47 -0.04 22.64
C GLU A 99 2.82 -1.25 21.78
N PRO A 100 1.83 -2.03 21.32
CA PRO A 100 2.09 -3.10 20.37
C PRO A 100 2.75 -2.57 19.10
N LYS A 101 3.80 -3.26 18.64
CA LYS A 101 4.53 -2.91 17.41
C LYS A 101 3.84 -3.53 16.21
N VAL A 102 3.47 -2.73 15.23
CA VAL A 102 2.79 -3.17 14.01
C VAL A 102 3.68 -2.91 12.81
N LEU A 103 3.97 -3.94 12.02
CA LEU A 103 4.55 -3.82 10.68
C LEU A 103 3.42 -3.65 9.67
N LEU A 104 3.26 -2.46 9.12
CA LEU A 104 2.37 -2.18 8.00
C LEU A 104 3.15 -2.40 6.70
N VAL A 105 2.78 -3.43 5.95
CA VAL A 105 3.43 -3.74 4.67
C VAL A 105 2.67 -3.06 3.55
N ALA A 106 3.28 -2.02 2.99
CA ALA A 106 2.73 -1.27 1.89
C ALA A 106 2.84 -2.05 0.56
N PRO A 107 1.85 -1.95 -0.33
CA PRO A 107 1.90 -2.61 -1.63
C PRO A 107 3.02 -2.03 -2.51
N MET A 108 3.70 -2.90 -3.25
CA MET A 108 4.55 -2.53 -4.36
C MET A 108 3.74 -2.71 -5.65
N SER A 109 2.83 -1.77 -5.90
CA SER A 109 1.83 -1.82 -6.97
C SER A 109 1.75 -0.54 -7.78
N GLY A 110 2.85 0.21 -7.86
CA GLY A 110 2.95 1.45 -8.64
C GLY A 110 2.75 2.73 -7.83
N HIS A 111 2.34 2.66 -6.57
CA HIS A 111 2.22 3.79 -5.65
C HIS A 111 3.30 3.74 -4.57
N PHE A 112 3.65 4.91 -4.02
CA PHE A 112 4.48 5.01 -2.83
C PHE A 112 3.70 4.59 -1.56
N ALA A 113 4.43 4.28 -0.49
CA ALA A 113 3.84 3.86 0.78
C ALA A 113 2.94 4.95 1.41
N THR A 114 3.11 6.20 1.01
CA THR A 114 2.28 7.34 1.44
C THR A 114 0.81 7.19 1.09
N LEU A 115 0.45 6.36 0.11
CA LEU A 115 -0.96 6.00 -0.15
C LEU A 115 -1.64 5.38 1.10
N LEU A 116 -0.86 4.79 2.01
CA LEU A 116 -1.35 4.26 3.29
C LEU A 116 -1.28 5.28 4.44
N ARG A 117 -1.06 6.57 4.16
CA ARG A 117 -0.98 7.64 5.17
C ARG A 117 -2.16 7.61 6.15
N HIS A 118 -3.39 7.47 5.64
CA HIS A 118 -4.58 7.41 6.47
C HIS A 118 -4.66 6.12 7.31
N THR A 119 -4.21 4.99 6.75
CA THR A 119 -4.09 3.72 7.48
C THR A 119 -3.10 3.83 8.63
N LEU A 120 -1.94 4.41 8.35
CA LEU A 120 -0.86 4.65 9.30
C LEU A 120 -1.33 5.57 10.44
N LEU A 121 -1.95 6.72 10.13
CA LEU A 121 -2.50 7.65 11.12
C LEU A 121 -3.52 6.97 12.07
N THR A 122 -4.37 6.12 11.50
CA THR A 122 -5.38 5.41 12.30
C THR A 122 -4.73 4.36 13.21
N LEU A 123 -3.76 3.60 12.71
CA LEU A 123 -3.01 2.63 13.52
C LEU A 123 -2.22 3.30 14.64
N LEU A 124 -1.66 4.50 14.40
CA LEU A 124 -0.89 5.26 15.38
C LEU A 124 -1.69 5.69 16.61
N GLN A 125 -3.01 5.69 16.56
CA GLN A 125 -3.83 5.98 17.73
C GLN A 125 -3.49 5.05 18.92
N ASP A 126 -3.20 3.77 18.64
CA ASP A 126 -3.03 2.73 19.66
C ASP A 126 -1.72 1.94 19.56
N HIS A 127 -0.92 2.16 18.51
CA HIS A 127 0.23 1.32 18.20
C HIS A 127 1.49 2.14 17.88
N GLU A 128 2.65 1.52 18.06
CA GLU A 128 3.91 1.92 17.42
C GLU A 128 3.97 1.29 16.03
N VAL A 129 4.04 2.09 14.96
CA VAL A 129 3.88 1.60 13.60
C VAL A 129 5.19 1.67 12.83
N TYR A 130 5.54 0.56 12.22
CA TYR A 130 6.61 0.42 11.23
C TYR A 130 5.97 0.25 9.86
N ILE A 131 6.45 0.95 8.85
CA ILE A 131 5.94 0.82 7.47
C ILE A 131 7.07 0.57 6.49
N THR A 132 6.83 -0.33 5.53
CA THR A 132 7.75 -0.54 4.41
C THR A 132 7.64 0.62 3.42
N ASP A 133 8.71 1.37 3.24
CA ASP A 133 8.82 2.46 2.28
C ASP A 133 9.69 2.01 1.11
N TRP A 134 9.03 1.44 0.09
CA TRP A 134 9.67 0.91 -1.10
C TRP A 134 10.26 2.05 -1.93
N LEU A 135 11.51 1.87 -2.38
CA LEU A 135 12.21 2.85 -3.18
C LEU A 135 11.84 2.70 -4.67
N ASN A 136 11.79 3.82 -5.37
CA ASN A 136 11.56 3.80 -6.81
C ASN A 136 12.71 3.09 -7.53
N ILE A 137 12.41 2.00 -8.23
CA ILE A 137 13.41 1.10 -8.82
C ILE A 137 14.25 1.80 -9.87
N ARG A 138 13.73 2.80 -10.57
CA ARG A 138 14.51 3.57 -11.54
C ARG A 138 15.70 4.32 -10.92
N ASP A 139 15.67 4.55 -9.60
CA ASP A 139 16.72 5.28 -8.88
C ASP A 139 17.72 4.36 -8.17
N ILE A 140 17.56 3.04 -8.29
CA ILE A 140 18.41 2.02 -7.65
C ILE A 140 19.44 1.50 -8.65
N PRO A 141 20.75 1.67 -8.40
CA PRO A 141 21.80 1.24 -9.33
C PRO A 141 21.81 -0.29 -9.53
N LEU A 142 22.27 -0.77 -10.69
CA LEU A 142 22.35 -2.21 -11.01
C LEU A 142 23.17 -3.00 -9.99
N SER A 143 24.18 -2.37 -9.36
CA SER A 143 25.01 -2.99 -8.33
C SER A 143 24.27 -3.43 -7.06
N ALA A 144 23.04 -2.93 -6.84
CA ALA A 144 22.19 -3.39 -5.72
C ALA A 144 21.61 -4.80 -5.94
N GLY A 145 21.85 -5.42 -7.11
CA GLY A 145 21.33 -6.73 -7.45
C GLY A 145 19.90 -6.69 -8.01
N GLU A 146 19.27 -7.84 -8.13
CA GLU A 146 17.89 -8.00 -8.58
C GLU A 146 16.91 -8.04 -7.41
N PHE A 147 15.64 -7.81 -7.70
CA PHE A 147 14.56 -7.89 -6.73
C PHE A 147 13.38 -8.66 -7.33
N ASP A 148 13.01 -9.74 -6.68
CA ASP A 148 11.96 -10.66 -7.07
C ASP A 148 10.99 -10.94 -5.91
N LEU A 149 10.08 -11.88 -6.07
CA LEU A 149 9.08 -12.23 -5.05
C LEU A 149 9.72 -12.84 -3.80
N ASP A 150 10.81 -13.59 -3.97
CA ASP A 150 11.59 -14.14 -2.86
C ASP A 150 12.30 -13.01 -2.08
N ALA A 151 12.90 -12.04 -2.78
CA ALA A 151 13.52 -10.88 -2.16
C ALA A 151 12.50 -10.04 -1.37
N TYR A 152 11.30 -9.86 -1.91
CA TYR A 152 10.22 -9.17 -1.21
C TYR A 152 9.83 -9.89 0.08
N THR A 153 9.62 -11.20 0.02
CA THR A 153 9.28 -12.03 1.18
C THR A 153 10.41 -12.03 2.21
N ALA A 154 11.68 -12.13 1.75
CA ALA A 154 12.86 -12.07 2.62
C ALA A 154 12.97 -10.73 3.37
N GLN A 155 12.62 -9.62 2.74
CA GLN A 155 12.62 -8.32 3.42
C GLN A 155 11.56 -8.23 4.51
N ILE A 156 10.36 -8.76 4.29
CA ILE A 156 9.33 -8.83 5.34
C ILE A 156 9.85 -9.62 6.55
N ILE A 157 10.46 -10.80 6.33
CA ILE A 157 11.07 -11.61 7.38
C ILE A 157 12.13 -10.80 8.14
N SER A 158 13.05 -10.15 7.40
CA SER A 158 14.12 -9.34 8.02
C SER A 158 13.59 -8.20 8.86
N PHE A 159 12.51 -7.55 8.45
CA PHE A 159 11.88 -6.47 9.20
C PHE A 159 11.21 -6.99 10.48
N LEU A 160 10.51 -8.13 10.41
CA LEU A 160 9.95 -8.76 11.60
C LEU A 160 11.04 -9.20 12.60
N GLN A 161 12.14 -9.76 12.10
CA GLN A 161 13.31 -10.10 12.93
C GLN A 161 13.95 -8.87 13.57
N PHE A 162 14.08 -7.75 12.83
CA PHE A 162 14.57 -6.48 13.37
C PHE A 162 13.65 -5.91 14.47
N MET A 163 12.33 -5.99 14.28
CA MET A 163 11.35 -5.54 15.29
C MET A 163 11.35 -6.42 16.54
N GLY A 164 11.81 -7.66 16.42
CA GLY A 164 11.88 -8.62 17.50
C GLY A 164 10.55 -9.31 17.83
N PRO A 165 10.52 -10.15 18.85
CA PRO A 165 9.33 -10.92 19.23
C PRO A 165 8.16 -10.00 19.66
N SER A 166 6.96 -10.56 19.61
CA SER A 166 5.71 -9.86 19.99
C SER A 166 5.28 -8.73 19.05
N SER A 167 5.76 -8.73 17.82
CA SER A 167 5.28 -7.86 16.76
C SER A 167 3.97 -8.37 16.14
N HIS A 168 3.31 -7.50 15.38
CA HIS A 168 2.11 -7.75 14.59
C HIS A 168 2.37 -7.34 13.15
N ILE A 169 1.73 -8.01 12.18
CA ILE A 169 1.86 -7.66 10.76
C ILE A 169 0.51 -7.35 10.15
N VAL A 170 0.44 -6.27 9.36
CA VAL A 170 -0.71 -5.87 8.56
C VAL A 170 -0.28 -5.75 7.11
N GLY A 171 -0.74 -6.63 6.24
CA GLY A 171 -0.51 -6.60 4.81
C GLY A 171 -1.73 -6.03 4.08
N VAL A 172 -1.54 -5.01 3.23
CA VAL A 172 -2.63 -4.35 2.50
C VAL A 172 -2.48 -4.62 1.00
N CYS A 173 -3.48 -5.25 0.39
CA CYS A 173 -3.54 -5.54 -1.05
C CYS A 173 -2.46 -6.57 -1.48
N GLN A 174 -1.63 -6.25 -2.45
CA GLN A 174 -0.64 -7.12 -3.08
C GLN A 174 0.28 -7.86 -2.08
N PRO A 175 0.84 -7.25 -1.01
CA PRO A 175 1.76 -7.94 -0.09
C PRO A 175 1.13 -9.04 0.77
N THR A 176 -0.18 -9.20 0.79
CA THR A 176 -0.84 -10.25 1.59
C THR A 176 -0.32 -11.64 1.30
N VAL A 177 -0.01 -11.96 0.04
CA VAL A 177 0.59 -13.24 -0.40
C VAL A 177 1.97 -13.42 0.24
N SER A 178 2.84 -12.41 0.13
CA SER A 178 4.20 -12.45 0.70
C SER A 178 4.19 -12.37 2.22
N CYS A 179 3.22 -11.69 2.85
CA CYS A 179 3.03 -11.71 4.30
C CYS A 179 2.67 -13.12 4.79
N LEU A 180 1.71 -13.77 4.12
CA LEU A 180 1.34 -15.15 4.46
C LEU A 180 2.52 -16.11 4.23
N ALA A 181 3.26 -15.94 3.14
CA ALA A 181 4.46 -16.75 2.87
C ALA A 181 5.55 -16.52 3.93
N ALA A 182 5.85 -15.27 4.29
CA ALA A 182 6.84 -14.93 5.31
C ALA A 182 6.50 -15.55 6.67
N VAL A 183 5.25 -15.40 7.13
CA VAL A 183 4.79 -15.97 8.41
C VAL A 183 4.78 -17.48 8.36
N SER A 184 4.46 -18.11 7.22
CA SER A 184 4.55 -19.56 7.02
C SER A 184 5.99 -20.06 7.18
N VAL A 185 6.94 -19.40 6.53
CA VAL A 185 8.38 -19.75 6.60
C VAL A 185 8.91 -19.59 8.02
N MET A 186 8.66 -18.43 8.67
CA MET A 186 9.07 -18.17 10.05
C MET A 186 8.47 -19.19 11.03
N SER A 187 7.20 -19.54 10.84
CA SER A 187 6.52 -20.57 11.68
C SER A 187 7.13 -21.95 11.51
N ALA A 188 7.44 -22.35 10.27
CA ALA A 188 8.08 -23.63 9.97
C ALA A 188 9.50 -23.72 10.59
N GLN A 189 10.23 -22.60 10.59
CA GLN A 189 11.56 -22.46 11.19
C GLN A 189 11.52 -22.27 12.72
N LYS A 190 10.34 -22.11 13.31
CA LYS A 190 10.15 -21.74 14.73
C LYS A 190 10.89 -20.47 15.12
N ASP A 191 10.90 -19.48 14.21
CA ASP A 191 11.55 -18.19 14.44
C ASP A 191 10.86 -17.47 15.62
N PRO A 192 11.60 -17.06 16.66
CA PRO A 192 11.03 -16.39 17.83
C PRO A 192 10.41 -15.02 17.50
N CYS A 193 10.76 -14.43 16.34
CA CYS A 193 10.20 -13.18 15.84
C CYS A 193 8.95 -13.39 14.97
N THR A 194 8.42 -14.63 14.87
CA THR A 194 7.14 -14.86 14.21
C THR A 194 6.06 -13.98 14.84
N PRO A 195 5.32 -13.19 14.04
CA PRO A 195 4.38 -12.19 14.58
C PRO A 195 3.22 -12.88 15.33
N ARG A 196 2.71 -12.21 16.36
CA ARG A 196 1.58 -12.70 17.17
C ARG A 196 0.25 -12.67 16.43
N SER A 197 0.06 -11.66 15.58
CA SER A 197 -1.10 -11.58 14.69
C SER A 197 -0.69 -11.18 13.29
N MET A 198 -1.46 -11.64 12.33
CA MET A 198 -1.37 -11.31 10.92
C MET A 198 -2.75 -10.85 10.45
N THR A 199 -2.83 -9.61 9.97
CA THR A 199 -4.01 -9.06 9.30
C THR A 199 -3.74 -8.95 7.82
N LEU A 200 -4.56 -9.61 7.00
CA LEU A 200 -4.50 -9.59 5.55
C LEU A 200 -5.73 -8.83 5.02
N MET A 201 -5.50 -7.74 4.28
CA MET A 201 -6.56 -6.84 3.86
C MET A 201 -6.62 -6.73 2.34
N ALA A 202 -7.78 -7.05 1.75
CA ALA A 202 -8.07 -6.87 0.32
C ALA A 202 -6.98 -7.43 -0.62
N GLY A 203 -6.50 -8.65 -0.36
CA GLY A 203 -5.35 -9.23 -1.04
C GLY A 203 -5.62 -10.52 -1.81
N PRO A 204 -4.87 -10.76 -2.89
CA PRO A 204 -5.14 -11.82 -3.87
C PRO A 204 -4.59 -13.19 -3.42
N ILE A 205 -5.06 -13.73 -2.30
CA ILE A 205 -4.60 -15.05 -1.80
C ILE A 205 -5.04 -16.17 -2.74
N ASP A 206 -6.31 -16.17 -3.17
CA ASP A 206 -6.78 -17.09 -4.20
C ASP A 206 -7.63 -16.35 -5.24
N THR A 207 -7.01 -15.94 -6.32
CA THR A 207 -7.64 -15.14 -7.40
C THR A 207 -8.58 -15.96 -8.30
N ARG A 208 -8.74 -17.26 -8.07
CA ARG A 208 -9.74 -18.10 -8.74
C ARG A 208 -11.15 -17.87 -8.18
N ILE A 209 -11.24 -17.32 -6.96
CA ILE A 209 -12.49 -17.02 -6.27
C ILE A 209 -12.98 -15.65 -6.73
N ASN A 210 -14.19 -15.58 -7.25
CA ASN A 210 -14.84 -14.34 -7.73
C ASN A 210 -13.85 -13.43 -8.50
N PRO A 211 -13.30 -13.88 -9.65
CA PRO A 211 -12.28 -13.14 -10.39
C PRO A 211 -12.80 -11.77 -10.81
N THR A 212 -11.97 -10.76 -10.63
CA THR A 212 -12.23 -9.38 -11.03
C THR A 212 -11.65 -9.10 -12.42
N LYS A 213 -11.93 -7.92 -12.98
CA LYS A 213 -11.31 -7.48 -14.25
C LYS A 213 -9.77 -7.48 -14.19
N VAL A 214 -9.19 -7.24 -13.04
CA VAL A 214 -7.72 -7.31 -12.84
C VAL A 214 -7.24 -8.75 -13.00
N ASN A 215 -7.97 -9.72 -12.43
CA ASN A 215 -7.63 -11.14 -12.55
C ASN A 215 -7.81 -11.63 -14.00
N GLU A 216 -8.90 -11.23 -14.65
CA GLU A 216 -9.16 -11.54 -16.06
C GLU A 216 -8.07 -10.98 -16.97
N LEU A 217 -7.63 -9.73 -16.74
CA LEU A 217 -6.53 -9.13 -17.48
C LEU A 217 -5.22 -9.91 -17.29
N ALA A 218 -4.88 -10.27 -16.05
CA ALA A 218 -3.66 -11.01 -15.73
C ALA A 218 -3.62 -12.42 -16.35
N THR A 219 -4.79 -13.03 -16.61
CA THR A 219 -4.92 -14.35 -17.24
C THR A 219 -5.22 -14.30 -18.73
N SER A 220 -5.47 -13.12 -19.31
CA SER A 220 -5.88 -12.95 -20.71
C SER A 220 -4.77 -13.21 -21.74
N LYS A 221 -3.52 -13.19 -21.33
CA LYS A 221 -2.34 -13.36 -22.18
C LYS A 221 -1.33 -14.27 -21.49
N PRO A 222 -0.45 -14.98 -22.26
CA PRO A 222 0.65 -15.73 -21.68
C PRO A 222 1.67 -14.80 -21.04
N ILE A 223 2.48 -15.30 -20.11
CA ILE A 223 3.42 -14.49 -19.34
C ILE A 223 4.46 -13.77 -20.22
N GLU A 224 4.86 -14.39 -21.32
CA GLU A 224 5.81 -13.82 -22.28
C GLU A 224 5.28 -12.53 -22.92
N TRP A 225 3.94 -12.42 -23.05
CA TRP A 225 3.34 -11.20 -23.56
C TRP A 225 3.54 -10.03 -22.57
N PHE A 226 3.38 -10.29 -21.27
CA PHE A 226 3.60 -9.27 -20.23
C PHE A 226 5.06 -8.82 -20.20
N GLU A 227 6.01 -9.78 -20.31
CA GLU A 227 7.44 -9.49 -20.38
C GLU A 227 7.80 -8.59 -21.57
N GLN A 228 7.26 -8.90 -22.76
CA GLN A 228 7.60 -8.19 -23.99
C GLN A 228 6.91 -6.82 -24.14
N ASN A 229 5.73 -6.64 -23.58
CA ASN A 229 4.90 -5.46 -23.82
C ASN A 229 4.81 -4.49 -22.65
N LEU A 230 4.96 -4.94 -21.41
CA LEU A 230 4.75 -4.12 -20.22
C LEU A 230 6.05 -3.82 -19.47
N VAL A 231 7.08 -4.61 -19.66
CA VAL A 231 8.38 -4.40 -19.00
C VAL A 231 9.30 -3.63 -19.93
N SER A 232 10.06 -2.68 -19.38
CA SER A 232 10.95 -1.82 -20.17
C SER A 232 12.24 -1.54 -19.40
N PRO A 233 13.37 -1.29 -20.09
CA PRO A 233 14.59 -0.84 -19.43
C PRO A 233 14.43 0.62 -18.95
N VAL A 234 15.01 0.92 -17.79
CA VAL A 234 15.12 2.27 -17.26
C VAL A 234 16.04 3.10 -18.18
N PRO A 235 15.63 4.32 -18.56
CA PRO A 235 16.45 5.21 -19.40
C PRO A 235 17.77 5.62 -18.74
N LEU A 236 18.77 5.97 -19.58
CA LEU A 236 20.15 6.25 -19.16
C LEU A 236 20.31 7.42 -18.18
N GLN A 237 19.36 8.35 -18.14
CA GLN A 237 19.41 9.51 -17.24
C GLN A 237 19.16 9.20 -15.77
N PHE A 238 18.69 7.99 -15.42
CA PHE A 238 18.40 7.58 -14.06
C PHE A 238 19.52 6.70 -13.49
N LYS A 239 19.65 6.67 -12.17
CA LYS A 239 20.66 5.85 -11.48
C LYS A 239 20.49 4.35 -11.75
N GLY A 240 19.24 3.89 -11.93
CA GLY A 240 18.91 2.51 -12.28
C GLY A 240 18.96 2.21 -13.77
N ALA A 241 19.65 3.02 -14.58
CA ALA A 241 19.77 2.82 -16.02
C ALA A 241 20.06 1.36 -16.40
N GLY A 242 19.29 0.83 -17.35
CA GLY A 242 19.38 -0.56 -17.80
C GLY A 242 18.66 -1.60 -16.93
N ARG A 243 18.16 -1.25 -15.73
CA ARG A 243 17.26 -2.13 -14.99
C ARG A 243 15.98 -2.37 -15.77
N THR A 244 15.48 -3.58 -15.70
CA THR A 244 14.18 -3.94 -16.22
C THR A 244 13.12 -3.61 -15.20
N VAL A 245 12.13 -2.78 -15.58
CA VAL A 245 11.04 -2.33 -14.70
C VAL A 245 9.69 -2.48 -15.36
N TYR A 246 8.66 -2.68 -14.53
CA TYR A 246 7.28 -2.40 -14.89
C TYR A 246 7.01 -0.94 -14.52
N PRO A 247 6.81 -0.04 -15.51
CA PRO A 247 6.69 1.38 -15.22
C PRO A 247 5.40 1.73 -14.47
N GLY A 248 5.51 2.51 -13.40
CA GLY A 248 4.38 2.91 -12.56
C GLY A 248 3.27 3.63 -13.31
N PHE A 249 3.61 4.41 -14.32
CA PHE A 249 2.62 5.09 -15.16
C PHE A 249 1.75 4.12 -15.99
N VAL A 250 2.27 2.96 -16.37
CA VAL A 250 1.50 1.91 -17.07
C VAL A 250 0.47 1.32 -16.12
N GLN A 251 0.89 0.96 -14.92
CA GLN A 251 0.02 0.44 -13.86
C GLN A 251 -1.12 1.41 -13.55
N LEU A 252 -0.79 2.68 -13.34
CA LEU A 252 -1.78 3.68 -12.98
C LEU A 252 -2.73 3.99 -14.14
N SER A 253 -2.24 4.00 -15.39
CA SER A 253 -3.09 4.14 -16.56
C SER A 253 -4.12 3.01 -16.65
N ALA A 254 -3.74 1.77 -16.31
CA ALA A 254 -4.66 0.64 -16.25
C ALA A 254 -5.73 0.85 -15.16
N PHE A 255 -5.34 1.26 -13.94
CA PHE A 255 -6.31 1.53 -12.85
C PHE A 255 -7.26 2.68 -13.18
N LEU A 256 -6.77 3.78 -13.76
CA LEU A 256 -7.61 4.91 -14.18
C LEU A 256 -8.64 4.49 -15.23
N SER A 257 -8.25 3.63 -16.18
CA SER A 257 -9.15 3.18 -17.26
C SER A 257 -10.34 2.34 -16.75
N MET A 258 -10.18 1.65 -15.63
CA MET A 258 -11.25 0.82 -15.05
C MET A 258 -12.37 1.65 -14.43
N ASN A 259 -12.08 2.88 -13.96
CA ASN A 259 -13.04 3.73 -13.23
C ASN A 259 -13.02 5.19 -13.68
N ILE A 260 -12.84 5.43 -14.99
CA ILE A 260 -12.60 6.79 -15.53
C ILE A 260 -13.70 7.79 -15.19
N GLU A 261 -14.96 7.37 -15.19
CA GLU A 261 -16.10 8.26 -14.88
C GLU A 261 -16.06 8.71 -13.41
N ARG A 262 -15.69 7.83 -12.49
CA ARG A 262 -15.52 8.18 -11.07
C ARG A 262 -14.40 9.22 -10.89
N HIS A 263 -13.30 9.07 -11.62
CA HIS A 263 -12.21 10.04 -11.56
C HIS A 263 -12.64 11.41 -12.12
N LYS A 264 -13.35 11.43 -13.26
CA LYS A 264 -13.92 12.66 -13.83
C LYS A 264 -14.86 13.37 -12.84
N GLU A 265 -15.76 12.63 -12.19
CA GLU A 265 -16.65 13.19 -11.17
C GLU A 265 -15.88 13.77 -9.98
N SER A 266 -14.81 13.11 -9.56
CA SER A 266 -13.97 13.58 -8.45
C SER A 266 -13.26 14.89 -8.80
N PHE A 267 -12.68 15.00 -10.00
CA PHE A 267 -12.08 16.24 -10.48
C PHE A 267 -13.10 17.36 -10.61
N LYS A 268 -14.32 17.06 -11.09
CA LYS A 268 -15.40 18.04 -11.10
C LYS A 268 -15.76 18.50 -9.69
N LYS A 269 -15.89 17.58 -8.72
CA LYS A 269 -16.16 17.92 -7.33
C LYS A 269 -15.06 18.79 -6.72
N LEU A 270 -13.80 18.46 -6.97
CA LEU A 270 -12.66 19.27 -6.53
C LEU A 270 -12.82 20.72 -6.99
N TYR A 271 -13.07 20.93 -8.27
CA TYR A 271 -13.28 22.25 -8.82
C TYR A 271 -14.49 22.97 -8.20
N ASP A 272 -15.64 22.29 -8.11
CA ASP A 272 -16.88 22.85 -7.56
C ASP A 272 -16.71 23.22 -6.07
N PHE A 273 -15.96 22.45 -5.30
CA PHE A 273 -15.65 22.74 -3.90
C PHE A 273 -14.72 23.95 -3.76
N ARG A 274 -13.66 24.06 -4.56
CA ARG A 274 -12.79 25.25 -4.57
C ARG A 274 -13.57 26.50 -4.90
N LYS A 275 -14.39 26.43 -5.96
CA LYS A 275 -15.25 27.56 -6.38
C LYS A 275 -16.21 28.00 -5.27
N SER A 276 -16.73 27.06 -4.48
CA SER A 276 -17.73 27.28 -3.42
C SER A 276 -17.12 27.51 -2.03
N ALA A 277 -15.82 27.79 -1.92
CA ALA A 277 -15.11 27.99 -0.64
C ALA A 277 -15.23 26.80 0.34
N LYS A 278 -15.40 25.57 -0.18
CA LYS A 278 -15.39 24.32 0.59
C LYS A 278 -13.98 23.73 0.57
N ASP A 279 -13.02 24.46 1.12
CA ASP A 279 -11.60 24.17 0.98
C ASP A 279 -11.23 22.84 1.63
N HIS A 280 -11.82 22.51 2.79
CA HIS A 280 -11.55 21.23 3.46
C HIS A 280 -11.92 20.01 2.60
N GLU A 281 -13.09 20.03 1.95
CA GLU A 281 -13.55 18.95 1.05
C GLU A 281 -12.71 18.90 -0.22
N ALA A 282 -12.28 20.05 -0.74
CA ALA A 282 -11.37 20.13 -1.87
C ALA A 282 -10.01 19.57 -1.54
N ASP A 283 -9.43 19.91 -0.37
CA ASP A 283 -8.12 19.43 0.10
C ASP A 283 -8.10 17.91 0.23
N GLN A 284 -9.18 17.31 0.72
CA GLN A 284 -9.26 15.84 0.81
C GLN A 284 -9.13 15.16 -0.55
N ILE A 285 -9.77 15.73 -1.59
CA ILE A 285 -9.68 15.20 -2.96
C ILE A 285 -8.30 15.47 -3.54
N ALA A 286 -7.77 16.68 -3.38
CA ALA A 286 -6.47 17.07 -3.90
C ALA A 286 -5.34 16.21 -3.31
N THR A 287 -5.34 16.01 -1.98
CA THR A 287 -4.36 15.16 -1.28
C THR A 287 -4.42 13.73 -1.79
N PHE A 288 -5.62 13.17 -1.94
CA PHE A 288 -5.77 11.83 -2.52
C PHE A 288 -5.14 11.73 -3.91
N TYR A 289 -5.37 12.70 -4.81
CA TYR A 289 -4.82 12.65 -6.16
C TYR A 289 -3.33 12.97 -6.22
N LYS A 290 -2.79 13.80 -5.32
CA LYS A 290 -1.33 13.98 -5.18
C LYS A 290 -0.63 12.65 -4.88
N GLU A 291 -1.17 11.86 -3.97
CA GLU A 291 -0.65 10.53 -3.64
C GLU A 291 -0.92 9.51 -4.75
N TYR A 292 -2.12 9.53 -5.33
CA TYR A 292 -2.53 8.58 -6.37
C TYR A 292 -1.76 8.74 -7.67
N PHE A 293 -1.34 9.96 -8.03
CA PHE A 293 -0.53 10.24 -9.23
C PHE A 293 0.97 10.24 -8.98
N ALA A 294 1.41 10.09 -7.74
CA ALA A 294 2.80 9.82 -7.42
C ALA A 294 3.10 8.35 -7.72
N VAL A 295 3.79 8.08 -8.83
CA VAL A 295 4.01 6.72 -9.31
C VAL A 295 5.43 6.25 -9.05
N MET A 296 5.56 4.96 -8.78
CA MET A 296 6.81 4.26 -8.54
C MET A 296 6.96 3.12 -9.54
N ASP A 297 8.12 3.02 -10.19
CA ASP A 297 8.42 1.88 -11.03
C ASP A 297 8.72 0.65 -10.18
N LEU A 298 8.25 -0.51 -10.63
CA LEU A 298 8.44 -1.79 -9.95
C LEU A 298 9.57 -2.59 -10.61
N PRO A 299 10.27 -3.46 -9.86
CA PRO A 299 11.20 -4.42 -10.47
C PRO A 299 10.45 -5.30 -11.47
N GLY A 300 10.98 -5.40 -12.70
CA GLY A 300 10.32 -6.17 -13.76
C GLY A 300 10.17 -7.64 -13.39
N LYS A 301 11.20 -8.25 -12.78
CA LYS A 301 11.17 -9.64 -12.32
C LYS A 301 10.07 -9.87 -11.26
N PHE A 302 10.01 -9.01 -10.24
CA PHE A 302 8.97 -9.07 -9.21
C PHE A 302 7.56 -8.98 -9.80
N TYR A 303 7.35 -8.05 -10.75
CA TYR A 303 6.06 -7.90 -11.43
C TYR A 303 5.67 -9.17 -12.20
N ILE A 304 6.58 -9.70 -13.01
CA ILE A 304 6.34 -10.91 -13.83
C ILE A 304 6.09 -12.13 -12.93
N GLU A 305 6.88 -12.32 -11.88
CA GLU A 305 6.66 -13.41 -10.94
C GLU A 305 5.33 -13.26 -10.17
N THR A 306 4.93 -12.03 -9.83
CA THR A 306 3.62 -11.78 -9.22
C THR A 306 2.48 -12.16 -10.18
N VAL A 307 2.52 -11.72 -11.45
CA VAL A 307 1.51 -12.10 -12.44
C VAL A 307 1.48 -13.61 -12.64
N LYS A 308 2.62 -14.24 -12.84
CA LYS A 308 2.73 -15.67 -13.08
C LYS A 308 2.28 -16.50 -11.86
N ASN A 309 2.93 -16.29 -10.72
CA ASN A 309 2.80 -17.19 -9.57
C ASN A 309 1.47 -16.99 -8.82
N VAL A 310 0.98 -15.73 -8.75
CA VAL A 310 -0.24 -15.40 -7.99
C VAL A 310 -1.48 -15.47 -8.87
N PHE A 311 -1.44 -14.85 -10.06
CA PHE A 311 -2.64 -14.68 -10.88
C PHE A 311 -2.85 -15.75 -11.94
N GLN A 312 -1.79 -16.35 -12.51
CA GLN A 312 -1.90 -17.38 -13.55
C GLN A 312 -1.78 -18.79 -12.99
N GLU A 313 -0.75 -19.04 -12.20
CA GLU A 313 -0.47 -20.39 -11.67
C GLU A 313 -1.10 -20.67 -10.30
N HIS A 314 -1.45 -19.62 -9.54
CA HIS A 314 -2.08 -19.71 -8.21
C HIS A 314 -1.28 -20.60 -7.26
N LEU A 315 0.04 -20.40 -7.18
CA LEU A 315 0.94 -21.33 -6.52
C LEU A 315 0.68 -21.47 -5.01
N LEU A 316 0.37 -20.35 -4.32
CA LEU A 316 0.13 -20.38 -2.87
C LEU A 316 -1.10 -21.23 -2.50
N PRO A 317 -2.31 -20.98 -3.04
CA PRO A 317 -3.49 -21.78 -2.70
C PRO A 317 -3.43 -23.22 -3.23
N LYS A 318 -2.58 -23.53 -4.20
CA LYS A 318 -2.31 -24.89 -4.66
C LYS A 318 -1.24 -25.61 -3.82
N GLY A 319 -0.60 -24.95 -2.85
CA GLY A 319 0.49 -25.52 -2.05
C GLY A 319 1.79 -25.75 -2.83
N LEU A 320 1.96 -25.04 -3.96
CA LEU A 320 3.11 -25.17 -4.86
C LEU A 320 4.10 -24.00 -4.74
N MET A 321 3.76 -22.96 -3.95
CA MET A 321 4.63 -21.81 -3.76
C MET A 321 5.89 -22.20 -3.00
N THR A 322 7.02 -21.68 -3.44
CA THR A 322 8.31 -21.86 -2.76
C THR A 322 8.90 -20.52 -2.36
N PHE A 323 9.74 -20.53 -1.34
CA PHE A 323 10.61 -19.43 -0.93
C PHE A 323 12.05 -19.98 -0.88
N LYS A 324 12.95 -19.44 -1.70
CA LYS A 324 14.33 -19.93 -1.84
C LYS A 324 14.38 -21.45 -2.00
N ASN A 325 13.57 -21.97 -2.92
CA ASN A 325 13.41 -23.41 -3.22
C ASN A 325 12.83 -24.25 -2.07
N THR A 326 12.38 -23.67 -0.97
CA THR A 326 11.73 -24.40 0.13
C THR A 326 10.21 -24.21 0.04
N PRO A 327 9.39 -25.26 0.16
CA PRO A 327 7.94 -25.11 0.10
C PRO A 327 7.38 -24.16 1.17
N VAL A 328 6.52 -23.24 0.77
CA VAL A 328 5.75 -22.37 1.65
C VAL A 328 4.54 -23.17 2.15
N ASN A 329 4.49 -23.44 3.46
CA ASN A 329 3.42 -24.22 4.07
C ASN A 329 2.62 -23.40 5.11
N PRO A 330 1.45 -22.83 4.76
CA PRO A 330 0.62 -22.10 5.71
C PRO A 330 0.11 -22.93 6.89
N GLN A 331 0.08 -24.28 6.78
CA GLN A 331 -0.26 -25.17 7.90
C GLN A 331 0.81 -25.20 9.01
N ALA A 332 2.01 -24.68 8.74
CA ALA A 332 3.02 -24.48 9.77
C ALA A 332 2.63 -23.38 10.78
N ILE A 333 1.71 -22.49 10.41
CA ILE A 333 1.21 -21.43 11.29
C ILE A 333 0.27 -22.03 12.32
N LYS A 334 0.68 -21.99 13.61
CA LYS A 334 -0.06 -22.58 14.74
C LYS A 334 -0.33 -21.63 15.89
N SER A 335 0.36 -20.49 15.92
CA SER A 335 0.33 -19.54 17.05
C SER A 335 0.12 -18.08 16.66
N THR A 336 0.11 -17.74 15.36
CA THR A 336 -0.20 -16.40 14.86
C THR A 336 -1.69 -16.25 14.65
N TYR A 337 -2.34 -15.30 15.32
CA TYR A 337 -3.75 -15.00 15.10
C TYR A 337 -3.94 -14.45 13.67
N LEU A 338 -4.99 -14.88 12.98
CA LEU A 338 -5.26 -14.51 11.60
C LEU A 338 -6.57 -13.70 11.49
N LEU A 339 -6.47 -12.49 10.97
CA LEU A 339 -7.61 -11.68 10.52
C LEU A 339 -7.54 -11.50 9.00
N THR A 340 -8.64 -11.77 8.32
CA THR A 340 -8.84 -11.43 6.91
C THR A 340 -9.91 -10.36 6.77
N VAL A 341 -9.65 -9.32 5.97
CA VAL A 341 -10.57 -8.19 5.76
C VAL A 341 -10.83 -8.00 4.28
N GLU A 342 -12.10 -7.89 3.90
CA GLU A 342 -12.53 -7.70 2.50
C GLU A 342 -13.57 -6.57 2.41
N GLY A 343 -13.68 -5.96 1.22
CA GLY A 343 -14.70 -4.98 0.88
C GLY A 343 -15.80 -5.59 0.01
N GLU A 344 -17.06 -5.33 0.33
CA GLU A 344 -18.20 -5.85 -0.46
C GLU A 344 -18.16 -5.42 -1.92
N ARG A 345 -17.65 -4.21 -2.20
CA ARG A 345 -17.60 -3.61 -3.54
C ARG A 345 -16.19 -3.48 -4.06
N ASP A 346 -15.30 -4.36 -3.61
CA ASP A 346 -13.91 -4.36 -4.07
C ASP A 346 -13.85 -4.88 -5.52
N ASP A 347 -13.42 -4.00 -6.43
CA ASP A 347 -13.31 -4.25 -7.87
C ASP A 347 -11.89 -4.70 -8.30
N ILE A 348 -10.96 -4.76 -7.35
CA ILE A 348 -9.57 -5.22 -7.54
C ILE A 348 -9.39 -6.62 -6.95
N CYS A 349 -9.85 -6.83 -5.72
CA CYS A 349 -9.78 -8.10 -5.01
C CYS A 349 -11.19 -8.61 -4.69
N GLY A 350 -11.64 -9.64 -5.39
CA GLY A 350 -13.00 -10.20 -5.24
C GLY A 350 -13.24 -10.82 -3.86
N ILE A 351 -14.50 -10.78 -3.41
CA ILE A 351 -14.91 -11.39 -2.13
C ILE A 351 -14.52 -12.88 -2.13
N GLY A 352 -13.89 -13.31 -1.04
CA GLY A 352 -13.39 -14.67 -0.84
C GLY A 352 -11.92 -14.86 -1.19
N GLN A 353 -11.32 -13.95 -1.96
CA GLN A 353 -9.91 -14.07 -2.34
C GLN A 353 -8.98 -13.95 -1.13
N THR A 354 -9.21 -12.98 -0.25
CA THR A 354 -8.42 -12.84 0.98
C THR A 354 -8.86 -13.86 2.04
N LEU A 355 -10.15 -14.15 2.13
CA LEU A 355 -10.72 -15.17 3.02
C LEU A 355 -10.07 -16.54 2.84
N ALA A 356 -9.65 -16.91 1.63
CA ALA A 356 -8.96 -18.18 1.35
C ALA A 356 -7.76 -18.46 2.27
N ALA A 357 -7.11 -17.43 2.83
CA ALA A 357 -6.05 -17.61 3.82
C ALA A 357 -6.51 -18.36 5.08
N GLN A 358 -7.80 -18.27 5.44
CA GLN A 358 -8.37 -19.00 6.59
C GLN A 358 -8.32 -20.52 6.39
N ASP A 359 -8.58 -20.99 5.16
CA ASP A 359 -8.55 -22.40 4.81
C ASP A 359 -7.12 -22.91 4.68
N LEU A 360 -6.22 -22.09 4.12
CA LEU A 360 -4.80 -22.42 3.99
C LEU A 360 -4.14 -22.58 5.37
N CYS A 361 -4.51 -21.76 6.36
CA CYS A 361 -4.04 -21.83 7.73
C CYS A 361 -4.89 -22.83 8.55
N SER A 362 -5.08 -24.05 8.04
CA SER A 362 -5.96 -25.08 8.62
C SER A 362 -5.53 -25.57 10.00
N SER A 363 -4.26 -25.42 10.37
CA SER A 363 -3.74 -25.78 11.70
C SER A 363 -4.09 -24.78 12.79
N LEU A 364 -4.57 -23.57 12.44
CA LEU A 364 -5.04 -22.60 13.42
C LEU A 364 -6.42 -22.99 13.96
N PRO A 365 -6.61 -22.99 15.28
CA PRO A 365 -7.93 -23.20 15.87
C PRO A 365 -8.87 -22.03 15.54
N ALA A 366 -10.18 -22.30 15.53
CA ALA A 366 -11.19 -21.34 15.11
C ALA A 366 -11.15 -20.02 15.90
N TYR A 367 -10.86 -20.06 17.20
CA TYR A 367 -10.79 -18.86 18.04
C TYR A 367 -9.61 -17.92 17.70
N MET A 368 -8.62 -18.38 16.92
CA MET A 368 -7.51 -17.58 16.42
C MET A 368 -7.76 -17.04 15.01
N LYS A 369 -8.89 -17.34 14.42
CA LYS A 369 -9.26 -16.96 13.06
C LYS A 369 -10.46 -16.02 13.05
N THR A 370 -10.35 -14.88 12.41
CA THR A 370 -11.43 -13.90 12.26
C THR A 370 -11.50 -13.44 10.80
N HIS A 371 -12.71 -13.30 10.29
CA HIS A 371 -12.97 -12.70 8.98
C HIS A 371 -13.91 -11.51 9.14
N HIS A 372 -13.62 -10.42 8.42
CA HIS A 372 -14.46 -9.23 8.37
C HIS A 372 -14.73 -8.82 6.92
N LEU A 373 -16.00 -8.89 6.52
CA LEU A 373 -16.47 -8.34 5.25
C LEU A 373 -17.14 -6.98 5.50
N GLN A 374 -16.53 -5.91 4.99
CA GLN A 374 -17.07 -4.56 5.16
C GLN A 374 -18.06 -4.19 4.07
N ALA A 375 -19.32 -4.00 4.45
CA ALA A 375 -20.38 -3.59 3.53
C ALA A 375 -20.17 -2.17 2.97
N GLY A 376 -20.44 -2.02 1.66
CA GLY A 376 -20.50 -0.73 0.96
C GLY A 376 -19.13 -0.04 0.80
N VAL A 377 -18.00 -0.77 0.81
CA VAL A 377 -16.67 -0.23 0.49
C VAL A 377 -16.08 -0.93 -0.72
N GLY A 378 -15.41 -0.16 -1.58
CA GLY A 378 -14.52 -0.65 -2.62
C GLY A 378 -13.10 -0.81 -2.07
N HIS A 379 -12.15 -1.15 -2.94
CA HIS A 379 -10.78 -1.50 -2.58
C HIS A 379 -10.13 -0.54 -1.58
N TYR A 380 -10.05 0.75 -1.94
CA TYR A 380 -9.44 1.77 -1.07
C TYR A 380 -10.20 1.98 0.25
N GLY A 381 -11.52 1.75 0.25
CA GLY A 381 -12.35 1.87 1.45
C GLY A 381 -12.09 0.82 2.53
N VAL A 382 -11.37 -0.26 2.18
CA VAL A 382 -10.96 -1.29 3.13
C VAL A 382 -9.89 -0.77 4.09
N PHE A 383 -9.02 0.13 3.65
CA PHE A 383 -7.89 0.62 4.43
C PHE A 383 -7.81 2.16 4.52
N SER A 384 -8.80 2.89 4.01
CA SER A 384 -8.83 4.35 4.07
C SER A 384 -10.26 4.89 4.22
N GLY A 385 -10.39 6.12 4.72
CA GLY A 385 -11.66 6.84 4.85
C GLY A 385 -12.46 6.48 6.10
N LYS A 386 -13.69 7.00 6.17
CA LYS A 386 -14.52 6.94 7.39
C LYS A 386 -14.81 5.51 7.85
N LYS A 387 -15.15 4.59 6.92
CA LYS A 387 -15.48 3.21 7.29
C LYS A 387 -14.26 2.43 7.77
N TRP A 388 -13.08 2.68 7.19
CA TRP A 388 -11.83 2.17 7.73
C TRP A 388 -11.68 2.58 9.19
N ALA A 389 -11.70 3.89 9.49
CA ALA A 389 -11.43 4.40 10.83
C ALA A 389 -12.49 3.97 11.86
N SER A 390 -13.79 3.94 11.48
CA SER A 390 -14.89 3.74 12.44
C SER A 390 -15.45 2.32 12.51
N GLN A 391 -15.19 1.46 11.50
CA GLN A 391 -15.81 0.13 11.45
C GLN A 391 -14.79 -1.00 11.27
N ILE A 392 -13.75 -0.80 10.45
CA ILE A 392 -12.74 -1.84 10.18
C ILE A 392 -11.61 -1.79 11.21
N TYR A 393 -11.07 -0.59 11.48
CA TYR A 393 -9.97 -0.44 12.44
C TYR A 393 -10.29 -0.98 13.85
N PRO A 394 -11.46 -0.76 14.42
CA PRO A 394 -11.81 -1.38 15.71
C PRO A 394 -11.67 -2.91 15.72
N VAL A 395 -11.98 -3.58 14.61
CA VAL A 395 -11.79 -5.04 14.47
C VAL A 395 -10.31 -5.40 14.43
N VAL A 396 -9.52 -4.65 13.65
CA VAL A 396 -8.05 -4.83 13.56
C VAL A 396 -7.41 -4.59 14.93
N HIS A 397 -7.77 -3.51 15.61
CA HIS A 397 -7.28 -3.16 16.95
C HIS A 397 -7.60 -4.28 17.96
N GLN A 398 -8.85 -4.73 18.02
CA GLN A 398 -9.27 -5.81 18.91
C GLN A 398 -8.50 -7.11 18.62
N HIS A 399 -8.27 -7.43 17.35
CA HIS A 399 -7.52 -8.61 16.94
C HIS A 399 -6.07 -8.55 17.43
N ILE A 400 -5.40 -7.41 17.26
CA ILE A 400 -4.05 -7.16 17.76
C ILE A 400 -4.02 -7.29 19.29
N GLN A 401 -4.92 -6.63 20.00
CA GLN A 401 -4.98 -6.65 21.47
C GLN A 401 -5.23 -8.07 22.01
N SER A 402 -6.18 -8.81 21.43
CA SER A 402 -6.49 -10.18 21.86
C SER A 402 -5.28 -11.11 21.74
N SER A 403 -4.52 -11.00 20.63
CA SER A 403 -3.31 -11.79 20.41
C SER A 403 -2.16 -11.35 21.32
N HIS A 404 -2.07 -10.06 21.68
CA HIS A 404 -1.05 -9.50 22.54
C HIS A 404 -1.24 -9.94 24.01
N LEU A 405 -2.47 -9.90 24.50
CA LEU A 405 -2.82 -10.29 25.87
C LEU A 405 -2.71 -11.79 26.13
N SER A 406 -3.06 -12.62 25.15
CA SER A 406 -2.99 -14.09 25.25
C SER A 406 -1.58 -14.64 25.48
N ALA A 407 -0.57 -13.80 25.31
CA ALA A 407 0.83 -14.17 25.46
C ALA A 407 1.47 -13.75 26.78
N LYS A 408 0.76 -13.02 27.65
CA LYS A 408 1.25 -12.82 29.02
C LYS A 408 1.19 -14.16 29.74
N PRO A 409 2.29 -14.67 30.35
CA PRO A 409 2.19 -15.84 31.22
C PRO A 409 1.10 -15.54 32.26
N ALA A 410 0.24 -16.54 32.52
CA ALA A 410 -0.65 -16.43 33.66
C ALA A 410 0.21 -16.04 34.87
N LEU A 411 -0.08 -14.92 35.48
CA LEU A 411 0.54 -14.52 36.75
C LEU A 411 0.22 -15.65 37.74
N ASN A 412 1.20 -16.49 38.05
CA ASN A 412 1.16 -17.46 39.14
C ASN A 412 1.12 -16.73 40.49
#